data_464b000445676324963130d078d24a0a
#
_entry.id   464b000445676324963130d078d24a0a
#
_cell.length_a   1.000
_cell.length_b   1.000
_cell.length_c   1.000
_cell.angle_alpha   90.00
_cell.angle_beta   90.00
_cell.angle_gamma   90.00
#
_symmetry.space_group_name_H-M   'P 1'
#
loop_
_entity.id
_entity.type
_entity.pdbx_description
1 polymer ?
#
loop_
_entity_poly.entity_id
_entity_poly.type
_entity_poly.pdbx_seq_one_letter_code
_entity_poly.pdbx_strand_id
1 'polypeptide(L)'
;MPRAKKAATAETIPTIAYKGFHDDLTCRPEGKVFQFEIGQTYKHEGTVKACKGGFHVITGHPLALFQYYAPAGTRICQVEISGAMDTDDGGEKTAAEILTVGKEIGLTQLILDAVKWVTDRAKLVEGDHTAGDSEQVKNEDYGGAATASGYQGAATASGDWG
;
A
#
# COMPACT_ATOMS: atom_id res chain seq x y z
N MET A 1 -28.35 38.48 -14.37
CA MET A 1 -27.60 37.39 -15.00
C MET A 1 -26.74 36.74 -13.93
N PRO A 2 -27.02 35.54 -13.42
CA PRO A 2 -26.20 34.89 -12.41
C PRO A 2 -25.00 34.22 -13.10
N ARG A 3 -23.83 34.58 -12.61
CA ARG A 3 -22.52 34.07 -13.03
C ARG A 3 -22.35 32.64 -12.57
N ALA A 4 -22.26 31.71 -13.51
CA ALA A 4 -22.00 30.30 -13.21
C ALA A 4 -20.65 30.17 -12.50
N LYS A 5 -20.65 29.62 -11.27
CA LYS A 5 -19.47 29.18 -10.56
C LYS A 5 -18.91 27.95 -11.28
N LYS A 6 -17.80 28.12 -11.99
CA LYS A 6 -16.99 27.02 -12.52
C LYS A 6 -16.46 26.25 -11.32
N ALA A 7 -16.98 25.05 -11.11
CA ALA A 7 -16.40 24.12 -10.14
C ALA A 7 -14.97 23.82 -10.57
N ALA A 8 -14.01 24.21 -9.74
CA ALA A 8 -12.61 23.81 -9.90
C ALA A 8 -12.58 22.28 -9.65
N THR A 9 -12.33 21.54 -10.71
CA THR A 9 -11.96 20.14 -10.62
C THR A 9 -10.60 20.11 -9.92
N ALA A 10 -10.57 19.74 -8.65
CA ALA A 10 -9.33 19.45 -7.97
C ALA A 10 -8.70 18.28 -8.75
N GLU A 11 -7.58 18.51 -9.39
CA GLU A 11 -6.73 17.45 -9.94
C GLU A 11 -6.24 16.62 -8.75
N THR A 12 -6.94 15.56 -8.46
CA THR A 12 -6.55 14.58 -7.45
C THR A 12 -5.33 13.86 -8.02
N ILE A 13 -4.16 14.04 -7.41
CA ILE A 13 -2.94 13.31 -7.76
C ILE A 13 -3.28 11.81 -7.62
N PRO A 14 -3.10 11.00 -8.69
CA PRO A 14 -3.43 9.59 -8.62
C PRO A 14 -2.54 8.89 -7.57
N THR A 15 -3.17 8.07 -6.74
CA THR A 15 -2.48 7.28 -5.74
C THR A 15 -2.12 5.92 -6.33
N ILE A 16 -0.86 5.54 -6.20
CA ILE A 16 -0.39 4.20 -6.61
C ILE A 16 -0.82 3.18 -5.58
N ALA A 17 -1.35 2.06 -6.06
CA ALA A 17 -1.84 0.97 -5.25
C ALA A 17 -1.57 -0.39 -5.94
N TYR A 18 -1.93 -1.49 -5.29
CA TYR A 18 -1.76 -2.85 -5.81
C TYR A 18 -3.11 -3.57 -5.86
N LYS A 19 -3.31 -4.32 -6.92
CA LYS A 19 -4.51 -5.13 -7.10
C LYS A 19 -4.17 -6.51 -7.64
N GLY A 20 -4.78 -7.54 -7.04
CA GLY A 20 -4.75 -8.90 -7.53
C GLY A 20 -5.91 -9.17 -8.47
N PHE A 21 -5.68 -10.04 -9.44
CA PHE A 21 -6.65 -10.51 -10.43
C PHE A 21 -6.50 -12.02 -10.62
N HIS A 22 -7.52 -12.67 -11.13
CA HIS A 22 -7.42 -14.01 -11.66
C HIS A 22 -6.53 -14.04 -12.92
N ASP A 23 -6.19 -15.25 -13.40
CA ASP A 23 -5.29 -15.46 -14.55
C ASP A 23 -5.75 -14.73 -15.83
N ASP A 24 -7.06 -14.53 -15.97
CA ASP A 24 -7.70 -13.86 -17.10
C ASP A 24 -7.92 -12.35 -16.88
N LEU A 25 -7.29 -11.75 -15.88
CA LEU A 25 -7.51 -10.34 -15.46
C LEU A 25 -8.96 -10.05 -15.04
N THR A 26 -9.64 -11.03 -14.47
CA THR A 26 -10.97 -10.81 -13.89
C THR A 26 -10.94 -10.66 -12.37
N CYS A 27 -11.99 -10.02 -11.86
CA CYS A 27 -12.39 -10.10 -10.45
C CYS A 27 -13.87 -10.52 -10.40
N ARG A 28 -14.30 -11.05 -9.26
CA ARG A 28 -15.68 -11.52 -9.08
C ARG A 28 -16.36 -10.83 -7.90
N PRO A 29 -16.59 -9.50 -7.97
CA PRO A 29 -17.35 -8.81 -6.95
C PRO A 29 -18.79 -9.38 -6.92
N GLU A 30 -19.25 -9.76 -5.74
CA GLU A 30 -20.60 -10.33 -5.53
C GLU A 30 -20.96 -11.51 -6.48
N GLY A 31 -19.94 -12.29 -6.89
CA GLY A 31 -20.11 -13.41 -7.82
C GLY A 31 -20.24 -13.03 -9.30
N LYS A 32 -20.27 -11.74 -9.64
CA LYS A 32 -20.29 -11.28 -11.02
C LYS A 32 -18.87 -11.13 -11.55
N VAL A 33 -18.63 -11.67 -12.74
CA VAL A 33 -17.33 -11.51 -13.41
C VAL A 33 -17.20 -10.09 -13.94
N PHE A 34 -16.12 -9.41 -13.54
CA PHE A 34 -15.74 -8.12 -14.09
C PHE A 34 -14.38 -8.26 -14.77
N GLN A 35 -14.32 -7.94 -16.07
CA GLN A 35 -13.11 -8.04 -16.88
C GLN A 35 -12.32 -6.72 -16.84
N PHE A 36 -11.02 -6.83 -16.63
CA PHE A 36 -10.09 -5.71 -16.69
C PHE A 36 -9.09 -5.89 -17.83
N GLU A 37 -8.51 -4.77 -18.27
CA GLU A 37 -7.44 -4.74 -19.27
C GLU A 37 -6.35 -3.78 -18.80
N ILE A 38 -5.09 -4.14 -19.04
CA ILE A 38 -3.93 -3.30 -18.73
C ILE A 38 -4.01 -2.01 -19.56
N GLY A 39 -3.77 -0.88 -18.91
CA GLY A 39 -3.83 0.45 -19.52
C GLY A 39 -5.22 1.09 -19.56
N GLN A 40 -6.28 0.38 -19.14
CA GLN A 40 -7.64 0.90 -19.14
C GLN A 40 -8.02 1.53 -17.81
N THR A 41 -8.88 2.53 -17.90
CA THR A 41 -9.46 3.23 -16.75
C THR A 41 -10.93 2.88 -16.61
N TYR A 42 -11.31 2.55 -15.38
CA TYR A 42 -12.68 2.16 -15.01
C TYR A 42 -13.23 3.12 -13.98
N LYS A 43 -14.52 3.40 -14.08
CA LYS A 43 -15.25 4.22 -13.11
C LYS A 43 -16.37 3.41 -12.48
N HIS A 44 -16.44 3.45 -11.15
CA HIS A 44 -17.52 2.87 -10.38
C HIS A 44 -18.68 3.87 -10.27
N GLU A 45 -19.88 3.40 -10.54
CA GLU A 45 -21.10 4.16 -10.34
C GLU A 45 -21.76 3.73 -9.03
N GLY A 46 -21.91 4.66 -8.11
CA GLY A 46 -22.53 4.40 -6.82
C GLY A 46 -21.67 4.82 -5.63
N THR A 47 -22.07 4.39 -4.44
CA THR A 47 -21.35 4.73 -3.21
C THR A 47 -20.04 3.96 -3.12
N VAL A 48 -18.95 4.68 -2.91
CA VAL A 48 -17.64 4.10 -2.64
C VAL A 48 -17.53 3.85 -1.15
N LYS A 49 -17.38 2.58 -0.77
CA LYS A 49 -17.20 2.18 0.62
C LYS A 49 -16.38 0.90 0.73
N ALA A 50 -15.40 0.90 1.63
CA ALA A 50 -14.57 -0.26 1.90
C ALA A 50 -15.43 -1.49 2.19
N CYS A 51 -15.11 -2.62 1.57
CA CYS A 51 -15.83 -3.89 1.64
C CYS A 51 -17.28 -3.92 1.10
N LYS A 52 -17.74 -2.83 0.47
CA LYS A 52 -19.13 -2.75 -0.06
C LYS A 52 -19.21 -2.30 -1.51
N GLY A 53 -18.56 -1.21 -1.90
CA GLY A 53 -18.66 -0.67 -3.26
C GLY A 53 -17.41 0.06 -3.69
N GLY A 54 -17.13 0.10 -4.98
CA GLY A 54 -15.91 0.66 -5.54
C GLY A 54 -14.89 -0.41 -5.92
N PHE A 55 -13.78 0.03 -6.50
CA PHE A 55 -12.65 -0.83 -6.83
C PHE A 55 -11.74 -0.99 -5.62
N HIS A 56 -11.65 -2.22 -5.10
CA HIS A 56 -10.83 -2.51 -3.93
C HIS A 56 -9.38 -2.76 -4.35
N VAL A 57 -8.47 -2.07 -3.70
CA VAL A 57 -7.02 -2.12 -3.92
C VAL A 57 -6.28 -2.10 -2.58
N ILE A 58 -5.00 -2.41 -2.60
CA ILE A 58 -4.12 -2.31 -1.44
C ILE A 58 -3.31 -1.01 -1.55
N THR A 59 -3.52 -0.11 -0.60
CA THR A 59 -2.80 1.17 -0.47
C THR A 59 -1.83 1.18 0.72
N GLY A 60 -2.00 0.25 1.65
CA GLY A 60 -1.09 0.03 2.77
C GLY A 60 0.15 -0.77 2.36
N HIS A 61 0.56 -1.68 3.21
CA HIS A 61 1.73 -2.52 2.94
C HIS A 61 1.50 -3.44 1.73
N PRO A 62 2.37 -3.43 0.69
CA PRO A 62 2.12 -4.17 -0.56
C PRO A 62 1.82 -5.65 -0.38
N LEU A 63 2.48 -6.33 0.58
CA LEU A 63 2.23 -7.76 0.85
C LEU A 63 0.89 -8.05 1.54
N ALA A 64 0.16 -7.02 2.02
CA ALA A 64 -1.20 -7.19 2.51
C ALA A 64 -2.16 -7.71 1.41
N LEU A 65 -1.74 -7.60 0.14
CA LEU A 65 -2.44 -8.23 -0.99
C LEU A 65 -2.70 -9.72 -0.74
N PHE A 66 -1.77 -10.42 -0.12
CA PHE A 66 -1.88 -11.88 0.13
C PHE A 66 -2.85 -12.26 1.25
N GLN A 67 -3.42 -11.30 1.95
CA GLN A 67 -4.58 -11.55 2.83
C GLN A 67 -5.85 -11.85 2.02
N TYR A 68 -5.90 -11.43 0.76
CA TYR A 68 -7.07 -11.52 -0.12
C TYR A 68 -6.87 -12.43 -1.32
N TYR A 69 -5.62 -12.63 -1.75
CA TYR A 69 -5.25 -13.39 -2.94
C TYR A 69 -4.13 -14.37 -2.60
N ALA A 70 -4.24 -15.60 -3.10
CA ALA A 70 -3.15 -16.57 -2.98
C ALA A 70 -1.93 -16.09 -3.80
N PRO A 71 -0.69 -16.26 -3.29
CA PRO A 71 0.51 -15.89 -4.07
C PRO A 71 0.63 -16.62 -5.40
N ALA A 72 0.18 -17.88 -5.47
CA ALA A 72 0.16 -18.67 -6.69
C ALA A 72 -1.15 -18.49 -7.46
N GLY A 73 -1.06 -18.28 -8.77
CA GLY A 73 -2.22 -18.11 -9.64
C GLY A 73 -2.88 -16.74 -9.60
N THR A 74 -2.24 -15.75 -8.93
CA THR A 74 -2.71 -14.37 -8.91
C THR A 74 -1.84 -13.51 -9.80
N ARG A 75 -2.44 -12.81 -10.74
CA ARG A 75 -1.79 -11.75 -11.51
C ARG A 75 -1.85 -10.47 -10.69
N ILE A 76 -0.72 -9.83 -10.49
CA ILE A 76 -0.60 -8.63 -9.65
C ILE A 76 -0.32 -7.44 -10.56
N CYS A 77 -1.14 -6.41 -10.46
CA CYS A 77 -0.90 -5.15 -11.17
C CYS A 77 -0.69 -4.01 -10.18
N GLN A 78 0.25 -3.16 -10.53
CA GLN A 78 0.30 -1.81 -9.99
C GLN A 78 -0.82 -1.01 -10.67
N VAL A 79 -1.62 -0.33 -9.88
CA VAL A 79 -2.79 0.42 -10.35
C VAL A 79 -2.75 1.85 -9.83
N GLU A 80 -3.42 2.75 -10.52
CA GLU A 80 -3.64 4.12 -10.07
C GLU A 80 -5.10 4.28 -9.67
N ILE A 81 -5.35 4.94 -8.55
CA ILE A 81 -6.69 5.23 -8.06
C ILE A 81 -6.92 6.71 -7.87
N SER A 82 -8.15 7.15 -8.08
CA SER A 82 -8.57 8.54 -7.89
C SER A 82 -10.08 8.64 -7.64
N GLY A 83 -10.58 9.86 -7.50
CA GLY A 83 -11.97 10.14 -7.19
C GLY A 83 -12.29 9.95 -5.71
N ALA A 84 -13.54 9.55 -5.41
CA ALA A 84 -13.92 9.21 -4.05
C ALA A 84 -13.18 7.96 -3.58
N MET A 85 -12.72 7.97 -2.34
CA MET A 85 -11.99 6.85 -1.73
C MET A 85 -12.47 6.63 -0.29
N ASP A 86 -12.50 5.37 0.12
CA ASP A 86 -12.80 4.95 1.50
C ASP A 86 -11.86 3.80 1.87
N THR A 87 -11.10 4.00 2.94
CA THR A 87 -10.11 3.02 3.41
C THR A 87 -10.67 2.29 4.63
N ASP A 88 -10.37 1.00 4.76
CA ASP A 88 -10.77 0.20 5.91
C ASP A 88 -10.05 0.63 7.20
N ASP A 89 -10.56 0.18 8.33
CA ASP A 89 -10.02 0.54 9.66
C ASP A 89 -8.57 0.09 9.85
N GLY A 90 -8.11 -0.93 9.11
CA GLY A 90 -6.73 -1.40 9.12
C GLY A 90 -5.78 -0.55 8.28
N GLY A 91 -6.30 0.37 7.45
CA GLY A 91 -5.50 1.22 6.58
C GLY A 91 -4.84 0.51 5.39
N GLU A 92 -5.16 -0.78 5.19
CA GLU A 92 -4.52 -1.61 4.17
C GLU A 92 -5.27 -1.63 2.86
N LYS A 93 -6.60 -1.71 2.92
CA LYS A 93 -7.47 -1.83 1.76
C LYS A 93 -8.30 -0.59 1.55
N THR A 94 -8.25 -0.06 0.34
CA THR A 94 -9.03 1.11 -0.07
C THR A 94 -10.00 0.75 -1.19
N ALA A 95 -11.23 1.23 -1.08
CA ALA A 95 -12.19 1.29 -2.18
C ALA A 95 -12.03 2.63 -2.90
N ALA A 96 -12.01 2.62 -4.22
CA ALA A 96 -11.87 3.82 -5.04
C ALA A 96 -12.96 3.90 -6.12
N GLU A 97 -13.34 5.13 -6.48
CA GLU A 97 -14.29 5.40 -7.56
C GLU A 97 -13.67 5.13 -8.93
N ILE A 98 -12.43 5.55 -9.12
CA ILE A 98 -11.72 5.44 -10.40
C ILE A 98 -10.49 4.57 -10.21
N LEU A 99 -10.30 3.63 -11.12
CA LEU A 99 -9.15 2.74 -11.15
C LEU A 99 -8.60 2.65 -12.57
N THR A 100 -7.30 2.91 -12.72
CA THR A 100 -6.54 2.66 -13.94
C THR A 100 -5.63 1.46 -13.72
N VAL A 101 -5.80 0.42 -14.52
CA VAL A 101 -4.91 -0.75 -14.45
C VAL A 101 -3.59 -0.40 -15.12
N GLY A 102 -2.54 -0.29 -14.32
CA GLY A 102 -1.18 0.01 -14.80
C GLY A 102 -0.47 -1.26 -15.29
N LYS A 103 0.77 -1.39 -14.93
CA LYS A 103 1.61 -2.53 -15.35
C LYS A 103 1.39 -3.76 -14.46
N GLU A 104 1.44 -4.94 -15.06
CA GLU A 104 1.60 -6.18 -14.31
C GLU A 104 3.01 -6.28 -13.71
N ILE A 105 3.10 -6.75 -12.47
CA ILE A 105 4.35 -6.94 -11.76
C ILE A 105 4.47 -8.37 -11.24
N GLY A 106 5.70 -8.87 -11.17
CA GLY A 106 5.98 -10.17 -10.55
C GLY A 106 6.11 -10.07 -9.03
N LEU A 107 6.11 -11.23 -8.37
CA LEU A 107 6.27 -11.33 -6.91
C LEU A 107 7.55 -10.63 -6.42
N THR A 108 8.65 -10.76 -7.14
CA THR A 108 9.92 -10.11 -6.79
C THR A 108 9.77 -8.59 -6.71
N GLN A 109 9.08 -7.98 -7.68
CA GLN A 109 8.84 -6.54 -7.67
C GLN A 109 7.95 -6.13 -6.50
N LEU A 110 6.89 -6.90 -6.22
CA LEU A 110 6.01 -6.63 -5.06
C LEU A 110 6.79 -6.68 -3.74
N ILE A 111 7.73 -7.63 -3.59
CA ILE A 111 8.60 -7.72 -2.41
C ILE A 111 9.52 -6.50 -2.31
N LEU A 112 10.13 -6.08 -3.42
CA LEU A 112 10.98 -4.89 -3.44
C LEU A 112 10.19 -3.63 -3.08
N ASP A 113 8.97 -3.49 -3.59
CA ASP A 113 8.08 -2.39 -3.26
C ASP A 113 7.68 -2.43 -1.77
N ALA A 114 7.49 -3.61 -1.19
CA ALA A 114 7.20 -3.78 0.23
C ALA A 114 8.41 -3.38 1.11
N VAL A 115 9.61 -3.78 0.73
CA VAL A 115 10.85 -3.35 1.42
C VAL A 115 10.97 -1.82 1.35
N LYS A 116 10.76 -1.24 0.17
CA LYS A 116 10.78 0.22 0.02
C LYS A 116 9.72 0.90 0.88
N TRP A 117 8.50 0.35 0.93
CA TRP A 117 7.41 0.87 1.77
C TRP A 117 7.80 0.94 3.25
N VAL A 118 8.46 -0.12 3.77
CA VAL A 118 8.97 -0.17 5.15
C VAL A 118 10.09 0.85 5.35
N THR A 119 11.09 0.86 4.46
CA THR A 119 12.26 1.74 4.60
C THR A 119 11.91 3.22 4.49
N ASP A 120 10.96 3.58 3.62
CA ASP A 120 10.47 4.97 3.50
C ASP A 120 9.75 5.46 4.77
N ARG A 121 9.19 4.53 5.56
CA ARG A 121 8.46 4.82 6.80
C ARG A 121 9.30 4.59 8.05
N ALA A 122 10.38 3.82 7.95
CA ALA A 122 11.35 3.69 9.02
C ALA A 122 11.99 5.06 9.22
N LYS A 123 11.46 5.83 10.17
CA LYS A 123 12.16 7.01 10.67
C LYS A 123 13.46 6.53 11.27
N LEU A 124 14.57 7.06 10.80
CA LEU A 124 15.79 7.07 11.61
C LEU A 124 15.44 7.90 12.84
N VAL A 125 15.00 7.23 13.89
CA VAL A 125 14.90 7.86 15.20
C VAL A 125 16.33 8.23 15.56
N GLU A 126 16.56 9.49 15.96
CA GLU A 126 17.80 9.85 16.63
C GLU A 126 17.88 8.99 17.89
N GLY A 127 18.56 7.90 17.80
CA GLY A 127 18.79 6.92 18.85
C GLY A 127 20.26 6.64 18.97
N ASP A 128 20.60 5.86 19.96
CA ASP A 128 21.98 5.47 20.17
C ASP A 128 22.46 4.60 19.00
N HIS A 129 23.47 5.07 18.31
CA HIS A 129 24.14 4.37 17.22
C HIS A 129 25.55 4.04 17.60
N THR A 130 25.99 2.84 17.27
CA THR A 130 27.42 2.48 17.34
C THR A 130 27.88 1.94 15.97
N ALA A 131 29.11 2.27 15.64
CA ALA A 131 29.77 1.84 14.40
C ALA A 131 31.15 1.20 14.71
N GLY A 132 31.39 0.81 15.96
CA GLY A 132 32.61 0.15 16.37
C GLY A 132 32.50 -1.37 16.46
N ASP A 133 33.64 -2.06 16.40
CA ASP A 133 33.68 -3.51 16.62
C ASP A 133 33.40 -3.81 18.10
N SER A 134 32.53 -4.82 18.35
CA SER A 134 32.16 -5.28 19.70
C SER A 134 31.44 -4.25 20.58
N GLU A 135 30.90 -3.17 19.99
CA GLU A 135 30.13 -2.20 20.73
C GLU A 135 28.65 -2.64 20.88
N GLN A 136 28.00 -2.18 21.94
CA GLN A 136 26.60 -2.45 22.25
C GLN A 136 25.82 -1.15 22.41
N VAL A 137 24.64 -1.10 21.82
CA VAL A 137 23.69 0.01 21.98
C VAL A 137 22.43 -0.50 22.64
N LYS A 138 21.96 0.20 23.63
CA LYS A 138 20.63 0.04 24.23
C LYS A 138 19.78 1.25 23.95
N ASN A 139 18.53 1.04 23.61
CA ASN A 139 17.50 2.06 23.60
C ASN A 139 16.30 1.55 24.40
N GLU A 140 15.95 2.26 25.45
CA GLU A 140 14.86 1.90 26.39
C GLU A 140 13.64 2.81 26.21
N ASP A 141 13.67 3.73 25.23
CA ASP A 141 12.57 4.64 24.98
C ASP A 141 11.39 3.94 24.28
N TYR A 142 10.19 4.40 24.55
CA TYR A 142 8.99 3.92 23.88
C TYR A 142 9.08 4.13 22.36
N GLY A 143 8.98 3.04 21.60
CA GLY A 143 9.14 3.06 20.15
C GLY A 143 10.55 3.39 19.66
N GLY A 144 11.53 3.36 20.54
CA GLY A 144 12.93 3.63 20.21
C GLY A 144 13.53 2.57 19.28
N ALA A 145 14.53 2.97 18.50
CA ALA A 145 15.32 2.10 17.65
C ALA A 145 16.80 2.19 18.01
N ALA A 146 17.48 1.08 18.01
CA ALA A 146 18.92 0.98 18.20
C ALA A 146 19.55 0.29 16.99
N THR A 147 20.72 0.77 16.56
CA THR A 147 21.45 0.21 15.43
C THR A 147 22.90 -0.02 15.80
N ALA A 148 23.45 -1.17 15.47
CA ALA A 148 24.87 -1.44 15.56
C ALA A 148 25.39 -1.86 14.18
N SER A 149 26.50 -1.25 13.75
CA SER A 149 27.20 -1.61 12.52
C SER A 149 28.66 -1.87 12.86
N GLY A 150 29.16 -3.04 12.55
CA GLY A 150 30.52 -3.47 12.84
C GLY A 150 30.61 -4.97 13.03
N TYR A 151 31.79 -5.51 13.05
CA TYR A 151 32.01 -6.90 13.35
C TYR A 151 31.70 -7.16 14.84
N GLN A 152 30.76 -8.06 15.13
CA GLN A 152 30.27 -8.37 16.48
C GLN A 152 29.52 -7.22 17.19
N GLY A 153 29.00 -6.22 16.45
CA GLY A 153 28.13 -5.20 17.02
C GLY A 153 26.77 -5.79 17.43
N ALA A 154 26.21 -5.30 18.54
CA ALA A 154 24.87 -5.66 19.00
C ALA A 154 24.03 -4.42 19.30
N ALA A 155 22.81 -4.41 18.89
CA ALA A 155 21.84 -3.37 19.19
C ALA A 155 20.61 -3.97 19.86
N THR A 156 20.14 -3.34 20.93
CA THR A 156 18.92 -3.75 21.65
C THR A 156 18.02 -2.55 21.83
N ALA A 157 16.77 -2.69 21.42
CA ALA A 157 15.71 -1.73 21.73
C ALA A 157 14.70 -2.43 22.64
N SER A 158 14.43 -1.87 23.80
CA SER A 158 13.42 -2.33 24.74
C SER A 158 12.53 -1.14 25.11
N GLY A 159 11.35 -1.12 24.59
CA GLY A 159 10.32 -0.14 24.91
C GLY A 159 8.99 -0.84 25.17
N ASP A 160 8.08 -0.15 25.79
CA ASP A 160 6.75 -0.70 26.07
C ASP A 160 5.88 -0.59 24.82
N TRP A 161 5.27 -1.70 24.40
CA TRP A 161 4.30 -1.76 23.34
C TRP A 161 2.92 -1.76 24.01
N GLY A 162 2.32 -0.56 24.11
CA GLY A 162 0.95 -0.40 24.60
C GLY A 162 -0.10 -0.78 23.57
#